data_a92b097ab56bd9e4bfea9025be7144b4
#
_entry.id   a92b097ab56bd9e4bfea9025be7144b4
#
_cell.length_a   1.000
_cell.length_b   1.000
_cell.length_c   1.000
_cell.angle_alpha   90.00
_cell.angle_beta   90.00
_cell.angle_gamma   90.00
#
_symmetry.space_group_name_H-M   'P 1'
#
loop_
_entity.id
_entity.type
_entity.pdbx_description
1 polymer ?
#
loop_
_entity_poly.entity_id
_entity_poly.type
_entity_poly.pdbx_seq_one_letter_code
_entity_poly.pdbx_strand_id
1 'polypeptide(L)'
;MDERERKISQLIDSNEIYAVIARYCRGVDRGDVDLIRSVYHEDATDDHGMFKGLGVDFAPWIVDWNRTNIRLSQHFIGNFLCEVDGDVAFTETYCISFSEDFNGNNATVYNRYIDRFERRNGEWKIASRVCVLDLTRIDPVTPSFGDVPGWDFKWGTADRNDPSYSEGSHSIFKN
;
A
#
# COMPACT_ATOMS: atom_id res chain seq x y z
N MET A 1 26.65 -14.56 -16.34
CA MET A 1 26.06 -14.67 -14.98
C MET A 1 25.81 -16.14 -14.70
N ASP A 2 26.38 -16.66 -13.63
CA ASP A 2 26.13 -18.05 -13.24
C ASP A 2 24.72 -18.22 -12.60
N GLU A 3 24.31 -19.48 -12.34
CA GLU A 3 22.97 -19.76 -11.80
C GLU A 3 22.76 -19.13 -10.41
N ARG A 4 23.81 -19.09 -9.58
CA ARG A 4 23.76 -18.49 -8.24
C ARG A 4 23.61 -16.97 -8.32
N GLU A 5 24.38 -16.32 -9.17
CA GLU A 5 24.31 -14.87 -9.41
C GLU A 5 22.91 -14.48 -9.91
N ARG A 6 22.32 -15.27 -10.83
CA ARG A 6 20.97 -15.05 -11.32
C ARG A 6 19.93 -15.15 -10.19
N LYS A 7 20.02 -16.16 -9.35
CA LYS A 7 19.11 -16.31 -8.19
C LYS A 7 19.26 -15.17 -7.20
N ILE A 8 20.47 -14.70 -6.94
CA ILE A 8 20.72 -13.54 -6.07
C ILE A 8 20.09 -12.29 -6.67
N SER A 9 20.28 -12.03 -7.95
CA SER A 9 19.66 -10.89 -8.63
C SER A 9 18.14 -10.93 -8.54
N GLN A 10 17.51 -12.09 -8.79
CA GLN A 10 16.07 -12.25 -8.67
C GLN A 10 15.56 -12.02 -7.24
N LEU A 11 16.31 -12.42 -6.22
CA LEU A 11 15.95 -12.15 -4.82
C LEU A 11 16.02 -10.66 -4.49
N ILE A 12 17.03 -9.96 -5.00
CA ILE A 12 17.17 -8.50 -4.82
C ILE A 12 15.99 -7.80 -5.51
N ASP A 13 15.74 -8.10 -6.79
CA ASP A 13 14.65 -7.51 -7.55
C ASP A 13 13.28 -7.75 -6.88
N SER A 14 13.03 -8.98 -6.44
CA SER A 14 11.80 -9.35 -5.72
C SER A 14 11.62 -8.57 -4.42
N ASN A 15 12.71 -8.37 -3.65
CA ASN A 15 12.66 -7.58 -2.42
C ASN A 15 12.44 -6.08 -2.68
N GLU A 16 13.03 -5.53 -3.73
CA GLU A 16 12.82 -4.15 -4.15
C GLU A 16 11.36 -3.93 -4.57
N ILE A 17 10.78 -4.85 -5.34
CA ILE A 17 9.37 -4.83 -5.77
C ILE A 17 8.45 -4.91 -4.54
N TYR A 18 8.73 -5.82 -3.59
CA TYR A 18 7.96 -5.90 -2.34
C TYR A 18 7.99 -4.58 -1.56
N ALA A 19 9.14 -3.91 -1.51
CA ALA A 19 9.27 -2.61 -0.86
C ALA A 19 8.45 -1.51 -1.57
N VAL A 20 8.26 -1.58 -2.90
CA VAL A 20 7.35 -0.68 -3.64
C VAL A 20 5.91 -0.88 -3.17
N ILE A 21 5.45 -2.13 -3.04
CA ILE A 21 4.09 -2.45 -2.58
C ILE A 21 3.89 -1.96 -1.13
N ALA A 22 4.88 -2.18 -0.25
CA ALA A 22 4.83 -1.72 1.13
C ALA A 22 4.76 -0.18 1.23
N ARG A 23 5.50 0.55 0.38
CA ARG A 23 5.42 2.02 0.29
C ARG A 23 4.03 2.48 -0.19
N TYR A 24 3.46 1.80 -1.18
CA TYR A 24 2.08 2.05 -1.63
C TYR A 24 1.09 1.95 -0.46
N CYS A 25 1.08 0.81 0.25
CA CYS A 25 0.19 0.58 1.39
C CYS A 25 0.34 1.67 2.46
N ARG A 26 1.59 1.98 2.83
CA ARG A 26 1.87 3.08 3.76
C ARG A 26 1.34 4.42 3.26
N GLY A 27 1.52 4.72 1.98
CA GLY A 27 1.03 5.97 1.37
C GLY A 27 -0.47 6.11 1.50
N VAL A 28 -1.22 5.04 1.21
CA VAL A 28 -2.68 5.01 1.36
C VAL A 28 -3.09 5.17 2.82
N ASP A 29 -2.45 4.42 3.73
CA ASP A 29 -2.78 4.44 5.16
C ASP A 29 -2.51 5.79 5.84
N ARG A 30 -1.54 6.55 5.33
CA ARG A 30 -1.13 7.85 5.89
C ARG A 30 -1.59 9.05 5.05
N GLY A 31 -2.39 8.81 4.01
CA GLY A 31 -2.87 9.88 3.14
C GLY A 31 -1.74 10.64 2.44
N ASP A 32 -0.63 9.97 2.15
CA ASP A 32 0.57 10.55 1.56
C ASP A 32 0.54 10.43 0.03
N VAL A 33 -0.02 11.45 -0.63
CA VAL A 33 -0.18 11.50 -2.09
C VAL A 33 1.16 11.34 -2.80
N ASP A 34 2.22 11.97 -2.30
CA ASP A 34 3.53 11.96 -2.96
C ASP A 34 4.16 10.57 -2.87
N LEU A 35 4.02 9.90 -1.71
CA LEU A 35 4.49 8.53 -1.53
C LEU A 35 3.73 7.56 -2.45
N ILE A 36 2.41 7.69 -2.60
CA ILE A 36 1.62 6.87 -3.52
C ILE A 36 2.05 7.12 -4.97
N ARG A 37 2.21 8.38 -5.39
CA ARG A 37 2.69 8.72 -6.74
C ARG A 37 4.07 8.13 -7.04
N SER A 38 4.96 8.15 -6.06
CA SER A 38 6.36 7.71 -6.24
C SER A 38 6.49 6.24 -6.63
N VAL A 39 5.49 5.40 -6.34
CA VAL A 39 5.52 3.97 -6.65
C VAL A 39 4.98 3.61 -8.03
N TYR A 40 4.38 4.56 -8.76
CA TYR A 40 3.91 4.37 -10.12
C TYR A 40 4.86 5.01 -11.13
N HIS A 41 4.96 4.41 -12.32
CA HIS A 41 5.43 5.14 -13.49
C HIS A 41 4.37 6.16 -13.94
N GLU A 42 4.79 7.22 -14.61
CA GLU A 42 3.88 8.30 -15.02
C GLU A 42 2.75 7.82 -15.95
N ASP A 43 3.03 6.82 -16.77
CA ASP A 43 2.10 6.19 -17.70
C ASP A 43 1.41 4.93 -17.13
N ALA A 44 1.65 4.61 -15.86
CA ALA A 44 1.08 3.42 -15.23
C ALA A 44 -0.44 3.49 -15.14
N THR A 45 -1.09 2.33 -15.30
CA THR A 45 -2.54 2.20 -15.13
C THR A 45 -2.90 1.56 -13.81
N ASP A 46 -4.04 1.97 -13.25
CA ASP A 46 -4.61 1.42 -12.03
C ASP A 46 -6.10 1.14 -12.20
N ASP A 47 -6.52 -0.08 -11.87
CA ASP A 47 -7.92 -0.51 -11.80
C ASP A 47 -8.22 -1.02 -10.39
N HIS A 48 -8.86 -0.17 -9.58
CA HIS A 48 -9.39 -0.51 -8.25
C HIS A 48 -10.91 -0.75 -8.25
N GLY A 49 -11.52 -0.98 -9.42
CA GLY A 49 -12.97 -1.11 -9.53
C GLY A 49 -13.72 0.21 -9.36
N MET A 50 -13.51 0.89 -8.24
CA MET A 50 -14.07 2.24 -7.96
C MET A 50 -13.34 3.35 -8.72
N PHE A 51 -12.09 3.12 -9.08
CA PHE A 51 -11.24 4.01 -9.88
C PHE A 51 -10.62 3.21 -11.03
N LYS A 52 -10.58 3.81 -12.20
CA LYS A 52 -9.82 3.30 -13.36
C LYS A 52 -9.18 4.47 -14.07
N GLY A 53 -7.85 4.44 -14.21
CA GLY A 53 -7.12 5.54 -14.84
C GLY A 53 -5.62 5.41 -14.67
N LEU A 54 -4.93 6.56 -14.68
CA LEU A 54 -3.50 6.59 -14.40
C LEU A 54 -3.23 6.43 -12.90
N GLY A 55 -2.20 5.65 -12.55
CA GLY A 55 -1.80 5.44 -11.16
C GLY A 55 -1.43 6.75 -10.44
N VAL A 56 -0.84 7.71 -11.16
CA VAL A 56 -0.51 9.03 -10.60
C VAL A 56 -1.76 9.88 -10.29
N ASP A 57 -2.89 9.63 -10.96
CA ASP A 57 -4.19 10.27 -10.69
C ASP A 57 -4.97 9.52 -9.60
N PHE A 58 -4.75 8.21 -9.45
CA PHE A 58 -5.30 7.43 -8.34
C PHE A 58 -4.85 7.98 -6.99
N ALA A 59 -3.60 8.42 -6.87
CA ALA A 59 -3.03 8.87 -5.61
C ALA A 59 -3.84 10.01 -4.92
N PRO A 60 -4.11 11.16 -5.56
CA PRO A 60 -4.94 12.20 -4.95
C PRO A 60 -6.39 11.73 -4.78
N TRP A 61 -6.92 10.96 -5.71
CA TRP A 61 -8.30 10.47 -5.65
C TRP A 61 -8.54 9.60 -4.41
N ILE A 62 -7.68 8.62 -4.12
CA ILE A 62 -7.85 7.73 -2.97
C ILE A 62 -7.67 8.47 -1.64
N VAL A 63 -6.75 9.42 -1.59
CA VAL A 63 -6.54 10.22 -0.37
C VAL A 63 -7.77 11.10 -0.08
N ASP A 64 -8.35 11.74 -1.08
CA ASP A 64 -9.55 12.56 -0.90
C ASP A 64 -10.78 11.71 -0.56
N TRP A 65 -10.89 10.53 -1.19
CA TRP A 65 -11.96 9.58 -0.86
C TRP A 65 -11.84 9.09 0.59
N ASN A 66 -10.64 8.69 1.03
CA ASN A 66 -10.38 8.25 2.39
C ASN A 66 -10.68 9.35 3.41
N ARG A 67 -10.22 10.59 3.18
CA ARG A 67 -10.50 11.72 4.08
C ARG A 67 -11.98 11.97 4.32
N THR A 68 -12.82 11.65 3.34
CA THR A 68 -14.28 11.84 3.42
C THR A 68 -14.97 10.66 4.08
N ASN A 69 -14.47 9.44 3.90
CA ASN A 69 -15.21 8.22 4.24
C ASN A 69 -14.57 7.40 5.35
N ILE A 70 -13.25 7.51 5.54
CA ILE A 70 -12.46 6.61 6.40
C ILE A 70 -11.73 7.41 7.48
N ARG A 71 -11.93 7.01 8.72
CA ARG A 71 -11.23 7.59 9.88
C ARG A 71 -9.79 7.09 9.97
N LEU A 72 -9.60 5.78 9.82
CA LEU A 72 -8.30 5.10 9.83
C LEU A 72 -8.34 3.90 8.89
N SER A 73 -7.20 3.62 8.25
CA SER A 73 -7.00 2.40 7.48
C SER A 73 -5.64 1.77 7.77
N GLN A 74 -5.55 0.49 7.51
CA GLN A 74 -4.31 -0.27 7.60
C GLN A 74 -4.33 -1.41 6.58
N HIS A 75 -3.28 -1.47 5.75
CA HIS A 75 -3.08 -2.53 4.77
C HIS A 75 -2.06 -3.55 5.27
N PHE A 76 -2.44 -4.81 5.19
CA PHE A 76 -1.60 -5.96 5.51
C PHE A 76 -1.34 -6.76 4.24
N ILE A 77 -0.12 -6.76 3.72
CA ILE A 77 0.26 -7.60 2.58
C ILE A 77 0.75 -8.96 3.07
N GLY A 78 0.22 -10.01 2.46
CA GLY A 78 0.47 -11.41 2.84
C GLY A 78 1.25 -12.16 1.78
N ASN A 79 0.63 -13.21 1.20
CA ASN A 79 1.30 -14.04 0.20
C ASN A 79 1.74 -13.18 -0.99
N PHE A 80 3.01 -13.30 -1.33
CA PHE A 80 3.65 -12.55 -2.40
C PHE A 80 4.30 -13.52 -3.38
N LEU A 81 3.79 -13.54 -4.60
CA LEU A 81 4.37 -14.26 -5.73
C LEU A 81 4.97 -13.23 -6.67
N CYS A 82 6.19 -13.47 -7.14
CA CYS A 82 6.91 -12.56 -8.02
C CYS A 82 7.72 -13.34 -9.05
N GLU A 83 7.47 -13.07 -10.31
CA GLU A 83 8.22 -13.59 -11.45
C GLU A 83 8.94 -12.43 -12.14
N VAL A 84 10.28 -12.48 -12.15
CA VAL A 84 11.13 -11.45 -12.74
C VAL A 84 11.72 -11.96 -14.06
N ASP A 85 11.51 -11.19 -15.13
CA ASP A 85 12.11 -11.42 -16.44
C ASP A 85 12.78 -10.13 -16.95
N GLY A 86 14.09 -10.03 -16.74
CA GLY A 86 14.88 -8.83 -17.09
C GLY A 86 14.42 -7.60 -16.33
N ASP A 87 13.91 -6.61 -17.04
CA ASP A 87 13.42 -5.34 -16.48
C ASP A 87 11.88 -5.31 -16.35
N VAL A 88 11.24 -6.46 -16.42
CA VAL A 88 9.80 -6.62 -16.21
C VAL A 88 9.55 -7.67 -15.12
N ALA A 89 8.56 -7.45 -14.27
CA ALA A 89 8.13 -8.44 -13.31
C ALA A 89 6.59 -8.48 -13.22
N PHE A 90 6.07 -9.66 -12.89
CA PHE A 90 4.65 -9.87 -12.61
C PHE A 90 4.50 -10.35 -11.17
N THR A 91 3.52 -9.79 -10.46
CA THR A 91 3.27 -10.18 -9.08
C THR A 91 1.79 -10.43 -8.81
N GLU A 92 1.55 -11.34 -7.89
CA GLU A 92 0.28 -11.48 -7.19
C GLU A 92 0.53 -11.32 -5.70
N THR A 93 -0.09 -10.29 -5.10
CA THR A 93 0.07 -9.96 -3.67
C THR A 93 -1.27 -10.00 -2.98
N TYR A 94 -1.42 -10.87 -1.98
CA TYR A 94 -2.61 -10.89 -1.14
C TYR A 94 -2.57 -9.71 -0.18
N CYS A 95 -3.68 -9.02 -0.07
CA CYS A 95 -3.83 -7.88 0.82
C CYS A 95 -5.10 -8.02 1.67
N ILE A 96 -4.97 -7.76 2.96
CA ILE A 96 -6.10 -7.53 3.84
C ILE A 96 -6.04 -6.08 4.28
N SER A 97 -7.05 -5.29 3.96
CA SER A 97 -7.16 -3.94 4.47
C SER A 97 -8.25 -3.86 5.54
N PHE A 98 -7.91 -3.18 6.63
CA PHE A 98 -8.83 -2.82 7.69
C PHE A 98 -9.11 -1.34 7.59
N SER A 99 -10.37 -0.94 7.71
CA SER A 99 -10.73 0.47 7.77
C SER A 99 -11.86 0.68 8.77
N GLU A 100 -11.79 1.81 9.48
CA GLU A 100 -12.89 2.30 10.30
C GLU A 100 -13.49 3.53 9.61
N ASP A 101 -14.79 3.53 9.38
CA ASP A 101 -15.50 4.67 8.80
C ASP A 101 -15.94 5.68 9.87
N PHE A 102 -16.42 6.85 9.44
CA PHE A 102 -16.96 7.87 10.35
C PHE A 102 -18.36 7.53 10.89
N ASN A 103 -18.98 6.44 10.45
CA ASN A 103 -20.31 5.99 10.89
C ASN A 103 -20.23 4.91 11.97
N GLY A 104 -19.03 4.53 12.40
CA GLY A 104 -18.83 3.53 13.45
C GLY A 104 -18.89 2.09 12.93
N ASN A 105 -18.43 1.85 11.69
CA ASN A 105 -18.25 0.52 11.14
C ASN A 105 -16.77 0.23 10.88
N ASN A 106 -16.40 -1.03 11.06
CA ASN A 106 -15.14 -1.60 10.59
C ASN A 106 -15.38 -2.39 9.31
N ALA A 107 -14.68 -2.06 8.24
CA ALA A 107 -14.63 -2.88 7.05
C ALA A 107 -13.32 -3.66 6.99
N THR A 108 -13.42 -4.96 6.73
CA THR A 108 -12.29 -5.80 6.36
C THR A 108 -12.46 -6.19 4.91
N VAL A 109 -11.49 -5.84 4.09
CA VAL A 109 -11.48 -6.12 2.65
C VAL A 109 -10.34 -7.11 2.36
N TYR A 110 -10.69 -8.21 1.73
CA TYR A 110 -9.75 -9.23 1.26
C TYR A 110 -9.63 -9.07 -0.26
N ASN A 111 -8.44 -8.74 -0.71
CA ASN A 111 -8.17 -8.47 -2.11
C ASN A 111 -6.79 -8.96 -2.52
N ARG A 112 -6.54 -8.95 -3.82
CA ARG A 112 -5.21 -9.21 -4.39
C ARG A 112 -4.84 -8.09 -5.35
N TYR A 113 -3.58 -7.67 -5.28
CA TYR A 113 -2.97 -6.83 -6.30
C TYR A 113 -2.33 -7.74 -7.35
N ILE A 114 -2.77 -7.59 -8.58
CA ILE A 114 -2.18 -8.21 -9.76
C ILE A 114 -1.43 -7.10 -10.47
N ASP A 115 -0.10 -7.13 -10.34
CA ASP A 115 0.73 -6.03 -10.80
C ASP A 115 1.69 -6.48 -11.89
N ARG A 116 1.93 -5.58 -12.84
CA ARG A 116 3.10 -5.59 -13.70
C ARG A 116 4.02 -4.45 -13.29
N PHE A 117 5.26 -4.79 -13.00
CA PHE A 117 6.33 -3.86 -12.67
C PHE A 117 7.27 -3.71 -13.85
N GLU A 118 7.87 -2.53 -13.97
CA GLU A 118 8.99 -2.27 -14.87
C GLU A 118 10.11 -1.59 -14.11
N ARG A 119 11.36 -2.00 -14.44
CA ARG A 119 12.56 -1.29 -14.01
C ARG A 119 12.96 -0.30 -15.09
N ARG A 120 12.75 0.98 -14.82
CA ARG A 120 13.15 2.07 -15.71
C ARG A 120 14.18 2.94 -15.00
N ASN A 121 15.31 3.23 -15.65
CA ASN A 121 16.42 3.98 -15.06
C ASN A 121 16.96 3.38 -13.75
N GLY A 122 16.91 2.04 -13.62
CA GLY A 122 17.39 1.31 -12.45
C GLY A 122 16.40 1.25 -11.28
N GLU A 123 15.18 1.76 -11.42
CA GLU A 123 14.17 1.78 -10.37
C GLU A 123 12.93 0.98 -10.76
N TRP A 124 12.52 0.05 -9.88
CA TRP A 124 11.27 -0.70 -10.02
C TRP A 124 10.08 0.14 -9.59
N LYS A 125 9.08 0.24 -10.48
CA LYS A 125 7.77 0.85 -10.18
C LYS A 125 6.64 0.06 -10.83
N ILE A 126 5.42 0.29 -10.34
CA ILE A 126 4.21 -0.26 -10.91
C ILE A 126 4.00 0.35 -12.31
N ALA A 127 3.86 -0.49 -13.33
CA ALA A 127 3.47 -0.12 -14.69
C ALA A 127 1.98 -0.38 -14.95
N SER A 128 1.41 -1.41 -14.30
CA SER A 128 -0.05 -1.59 -14.26
C SER A 128 -0.45 -2.34 -13.00
N ARG A 129 -1.61 -2.00 -12.46
CA ARG A 129 -2.25 -2.67 -11.32
C ARG A 129 -3.69 -2.99 -11.63
N VAL A 130 -4.12 -4.18 -11.22
CA VAL A 130 -5.51 -4.55 -11.08
C VAL A 130 -5.75 -5.03 -9.65
N CYS A 131 -6.65 -4.36 -8.93
CA CYS A 131 -7.10 -4.79 -7.62
C CYS A 131 -8.28 -5.76 -7.77
N VAL A 132 -8.08 -7.01 -7.41
CA VAL A 132 -9.12 -8.06 -7.45
C VAL A 132 -9.73 -8.16 -6.06
N LEU A 133 -11.02 -7.88 -5.94
CA LEU A 133 -11.77 -8.03 -4.69
C LEU A 133 -12.22 -9.48 -4.55
N ASP A 134 -11.79 -10.15 -3.47
CA ASP A 134 -12.21 -11.52 -3.16
C ASP A 134 -13.44 -11.55 -2.26
N LEU A 135 -13.41 -10.83 -1.14
CA LEU A 135 -14.57 -10.67 -0.26
C LEU A 135 -14.45 -9.44 0.65
N THR A 136 -15.57 -9.03 1.24
CA THR A 136 -15.63 -7.97 2.25
C THR A 136 -16.44 -8.42 3.46
N ARG A 137 -16.10 -7.83 4.61
CA ARG A 137 -16.85 -7.95 5.84
C ARG A 137 -17.00 -6.58 6.48
N ILE A 138 -18.20 -6.28 7.00
CA ILE A 138 -18.49 -5.04 7.72
C ILE A 138 -19.06 -5.42 9.07
N ASP A 139 -18.44 -4.89 10.12
CA ASP A 139 -18.85 -5.08 11.52
C ASP A 139 -18.95 -3.73 12.23
N PRO A 140 -19.83 -3.58 13.23
CA PRO A 140 -19.84 -2.40 14.08
C PRO A 140 -18.53 -2.23 14.85
N VAL A 141 -18.08 -0.98 15.05
CA VAL A 141 -16.93 -0.67 15.91
C VAL A 141 -17.28 -1.05 17.35
N THR A 142 -16.37 -1.76 18.00
CA THR A 142 -16.44 -2.08 19.42
C THR A 142 -15.47 -1.21 20.23
N PRO A 143 -15.72 -0.98 21.54
CA PRO A 143 -14.78 -0.25 22.40
C PRO A 143 -13.36 -0.82 22.33
N SER A 144 -12.38 0.04 22.29
CA SER A 144 -10.97 -0.31 22.17
C SER A 144 -10.27 -0.30 23.54
N PHE A 145 -9.16 -1.02 23.65
CA PHE A 145 -8.28 -0.95 24.84
C PHE A 145 -7.71 0.47 25.07
N GLY A 146 -7.66 1.29 24.04
CA GLY A 146 -7.21 2.67 24.14
C GLY A 146 -8.10 3.55 25.02
N ASP A 147 -9.35 3.13 25.25
CA ASP A 147 -10.30 3.85 26.09
C ASP A 147 -10.18 3.47 27.58
N VAL A 148 -9.23 2.59 27.94
CA VAL A 148 -9.02 2.19 29.34
C VAL A 148 -8.33 3.33 30.11
N PRO A 149 -8.94 3.83 31.20
CA PRO A 149 -8.36 4.90 31.99
C PRO A 149 -6.95 4.58 32.52
N GLY A 150 -6.04 5.53 32.38
CA GLY A 150 -4.66 5.41 32.86
C GLY A 150 -3.69 4.77 31.85
N TRP A 151 -4.15 4.44 30.65
CA TRP A 151 -3.31 4.00 29.55
C TRP A 151 -3.05 5.16 28.60
N ASP A 152 -1.78 5.41 28.25
CA ASP A 152 -1.35 6.50 27.36
C ASP A 152 -0.72 5.90 26.10
N PHE A 153 -1.57 5.55 25.14
CA PHE A 153 -1.11 5.04 23.85
C PHE A 153 -0.81 6.16 22.86
N LYS A 154 0.24 5.97 22.06
CA LYS A 154 0.44 6.77 20.85
C LYS A 154 -0.57 6.31 19.80
N TRP A 155 -1.50 7.15 19.44
CA TRP A 155 -2.49 6.86 18.42
C TRP A 155 -1.98 7.15 17.02
N GLY A 156 -2.24 6.23 16.08
CA GLY A 156 -2.01 6.47 14.67
C GLY A 156 -3.00 7.46 14.07
N THR A 157 -2.55 8.19 13.06
CA THR A 157 -3.41 9.08 12.26
C THR A 157 -3.26 8.78 10.77
N ALA A 158 -4.26 9.18 9.98
CA ALA A 158 -4.25 9.02 8.53
C ALA A 158 -3.70 10.27 7.83
N ASP A 159 -2.67 10.90 8.43
CA ASP A 159 -2.03 12.10 7.91
C ASP A 159 -0.58 12.25 8.39
N ARG A 160 0.05 13.39 8.09
CA ARG A 160 1.43 13.72 8.48
C ARG A 160 1.63 13.95 9.99
N ASN A 161 0.58 13.96 10.80
CA ASN A 161 0.67 14.03 12.26
C ASN A 161 0.89 12.65 12.88
N ASP A 162 0.86 11.57 12.10
CA ASP A 162 1.14 10.22 12.58
C ASP A 162 2.53 10.18 13.26
N PRO A 163 2.64 9.54 14.46
CA PRO A 163 3.89 9.49 15.23
C PRO A 163 5.07 8.92 14.45
N SER A 164 4.84 8.12 13.42
CA SER A 164 5.93 7.58 12.58
C SER A 164 6.68 8.63 11.76
N TYR A 165 6.13 9.83 11.58
CA TYR A 165 6.83 10.93 10.92
C TYR A 165 7.77 11.72 11.88
N SER A 166 7.52 11.67 13.18
CA SER A 166 8.32 12.38 14.20
C SER A 166 9.22 11.44 15.00
N GLU A 167 8.71 10.30 15.45
CA GLU A 167 9.38 9.39 16.37
C GLU A 167 10.30 8.39 15.62
N GLY A 168 9.96 8.03 14.39
CA GLY A 168 10.71 7.07 13.57
C GLY A 168 11.67 7.71 12.58
N SER A 169 12.41 8.76 12.94
CA SER A 169 13.12 9.70 12.04
C SER A 169 14.21 9.11 11.13
N HIS A 170 13.99 7.93 10.55
CA HIS A 170 14.84 7.39 9.49
C HIS A 170 14.44 7.95 8.12
N SER A 171 15.41 8.02 7.21
CA SER A 171 15.24 8.59 5.86
C SER A 171 14.12 7.95 5.02
N ILE A 172 13.72 6.72 5.32
CA ILE A 172 12.61 6.03 4.66
C ILE A 172 11.24 6.69 4.89
N PHE A 173 11.13 7.60 5.88
CA PHE A 173 9.89 8.31 6.23
C PHE A 173 9.97 9.82 5.94
N LYS A 174 11.11 10.28 5.39
CA LYS A 174 11.41 11.71 5.15
C LYS A 174 11.46 12.02 3.67
N ASN A 175 10.44 11.74 2.91
CA ASN A 175 10.34 12.27 1.54
C ASN A 175 9.14 13.19 1.43
#